data_ac5ad2837c4fcd1a8ec018cfa676f224
#
_entry.id   ac5ad2837c4fcd1a8ec018cfa676f224
#
_cell.length_a   1.000
_cell.length_b   1.000
_cell.length_c   1.000
_cell.angle_alpha   90.00
_cell.angle_beta   90.00
_cell.angle_gamma   90.00
#
_symmetry.space_group_name_H-M   'P 1'
#
loop_
_entity.id
_entity.type
_entity.pdbx_description
1 polymer ?
#
loop_
_entity_poly.entity_id
_entity_poly.type
_entity_poly.pdbx_seq_one_letter_code
_entity_poly.pdbx_strand_id
1 'polypeptide(L)'
;MFAFTVCWYLFTITTYGTMVPSGLFLPGMIIGCGLGEMYSKLILNAGFIDDSHYAVYRVIYIILGMGAMLASYTRMTYSLAVIVMETSLAINIFLPTIVTIAVANFTGQFFTRGLYDRAVRAKQMPILKKAVPKQNSKIRAEEIMSGNTVSLRSVDTVKNIYAALQTSHHGFPVLNHKNQVIGLIPKNFLYVLIQKRNFYSHA
;
A
#
# COMPACT_ATOMS: atom_id res chain seq x y z
N MET A 1 14.09 -23.53 -19.72
CA MET A 1 13.21 -22.81 -18.77
C MET A 1 13.86 -22.57 -17.40
N PHE A 2 14.43 -23.57 -16.73
CA PHE A 2 15.06 -23.37 -15.41
C PHE A 2 16.09 -22.22 -15.39
N ALA A 3 17.07 -22.24 -16.28
CA ALA A 3 18.07 -21.17 -16.37
C ALA A 3 17.46 -19.77 -16.61
N PHE A 4 16.44 -19.69 -17.46
CA PHE A 4 15.70 -18.45 -17.71
C PHE A 4 15.04 -17.90 -16.43
N THR A 5 14.33 -18.75 -15.68
CA THR A 5 13.66 -18.36 -14.44
C THR A 5 14.68 -17.91 -13.39
N VAL A 6 15.81 -18.64 -13.25
CA VAL A 6 16.88 -18.27 -12.32
C VAL A 6 17.52 -16.94 -12.71
N CYS A 7 17.83 -16.71 -13.99
CA CYS A 7 18.39 -15.44 -14.46
C CYS A 7 17.44 -14.27 -14.16
N TRP A 8 16.14 -14.42 -14.45
CA TRP A 8 15.15 -13.38 -14.14
C TRP A 8 15.04 -13.11 -12.65
N TYR A 9 15.09 -14.15 -11.82
CA TYR A 9 15.08 -13.99 -10.37
C TYR A 9 16.30 -13.22 -9.87
N LEU A 10 17.50 -13.55 -10.34
CA LEU A 10 18.73 -12.85 -9.99
C LEU A 10 18.71 -11.38 -10.43
N PHE A 11 18.29 -11.10 -11.68
CA PHE A 11 18.16 -9.73 -12.16
C PHE A 11 17.14 -8.92 -11.36
N THR A 12 16.04 -9.54 -10.96
CA THR A 12 15.02 -8.86 -10.12
C THR A 12 15.59 -8.49 -8.76
N ILE A 13 16.37 -9.38 -8.12
CA ILE A 13 17.00 -9.09 -6.84
C ILE A 13 18.03 -7.96 -6.97
N THR A 14 18.84 -7.96 -8.02
CA THR A 14 19.89 -6.95 -8.22
C THR A 14 19.32 -5.58 -8.58
N THR A 15 18.22 -5.52 -9.31
CA THR A 15 17.58 -4.26 -9.72
C THR A 15 16.68 -3.68 -8.64
N TYR A 16 16.18 -4.51 -7.74
CA TYR A 16 15.31 -4.03 -6.65
C TYR A 16 16.11 -3.30 -5.57
N GLY A 17 15.74 -2.05 -5.30
CA GLY A 17 16.42 -1.22 -4.30
C GLY A 17 17.53 -0.33 -4.86
N THR A 18 17.76 -0.35 -6.19
CA THR A 18 18.60 0.66 -6.84
C THR A 18 17.87 2.02 -6.89
N MET A 19 18.60 3.10 -7.14
CA MET A 19 18.01 4.44 -7.28
C MET A 19 17.11 4.61 -8.52
N VAL A 20 17.08 3.61 -9.41
CA VAL A 20 16.21 3.61 -10.59
C VAL A 20 14.83 3.07 -10.20
N PRO A 21 13.74 3.77 -10.55
CA PRO A 21 12.40 3.26 -10.30
C PRO A 21 12.15 1.99 -11.10
N SER A 22 12.03 0.85 -10.43
CA SER A 22 11.75 -0.45 -11.02
C SER A 22 10.49 -1.06 -10.45
N GLY A 23 9.64 -1.63 -11.32
CA GLY A 23 8.44 -2.36 -10.92
C GLY A 23 8.79 -3.81 -10.56
N LEU A 24 8.13 -4.36 -9.55
CA LEU A 24 8.26 -5.78 -9.18
C LEU A 24 7.13 -6.65 -9.75
N PHE A 25 6.07 -6.04 -10.25
CA PHE A 25 4.90 -6.78 -10.72
C PHE A 25 5.22 -7.62 -11.96
N LEU A 26 5.77 -6.99 -13.00
CA LEU A 26 6.12 -7.68 -14.25
C LEU A 26 7.20 -8.77 -14.06
N PRO A 27 8.33 -8.52 -13.40
CA PRO A 27 9.32 -9.56 -13.14
C PRO A 27 8.73 -10.75 -12.35
N GLY A 28 7.88 -10.47 -11.37
CA GLY A 28 7.21 -11.53 -10.62
C GLY A 28 6.29 -12.38 -11.48
N MET A 29 5.57 -11.77 -12.43
CA MET A 29 4.77 -12.51 -13.43
C MET A 29 5.64 -13.45 -14.26
N ILE A 30 6.75 -12.94 -14.82
CA ILE A 30 7.65 -13.73 -15.69
C ILE A 30 8.26 -14.91 -14.94
N ILE A 31 8.73 -14.67 -13.71
CA ILE A 31 9.27 -15.74 -12.85
C ILE A 31 8.18 -16.78 -12.54
N GLY A 32 6.96 -16.32 -12.21
CA GLY A 32 5.82 -17.19 -11.94
C GLY A 32 5.41 -18.03 -13.14
N CYS A 33 5.40 -17.45 -14.35
CA CYS A 33 5.16 -18.19 -15.60
C CYS A 33 6.21 -19.28 -15.81
N GLY A 34 7.49 -18.96 -15.59
CA GLY A 34 8.58 -19.91 -15.71
C GLY A 34 8.46 -21.09 -14.73
N LEU A 35 8.09 -20.81 -13.49
CA LEU A 35 7.83 -21.86 -12.49
C LEU A 35 6.61 -22.70 -12.85
N GLY A 36 5.53 -22.09 -13.33
CA GLY A 36 4.33 -22.81 -13.79
C GLY A 36 4.60 -23.73 -14.96
N GLU A 37 5.43 -23.30 -15.93
CA GLU A 37 5.85 -24.16 -17.04
C GLU A 37 6.75 -25.30 -16.59
N MET A 38 7.65 -25.07 -15.66
CA MET A 38 8.46 -26.14 -15.07
C MET A 38 7.59 -27.19 -14.39
N TYR A 39 6.59 -26.74 -13.61
CA TYR A 39 5.65 -27.61 -12.94
C TYR A 39 4.81 -28.43 -13.93
N SER A 40 4.34 -27.82 -15.03
CA SER A 40 3.60 -28.53 -16.08
C SER A 40 4.41 -29.66 -16.71
N LYS A 41 5.71 -29.43 -16.98
CA LYS A 41 6.62 -30.45 -17.50
C LYS A 41 6.90 -31.58 -16.49
N LEU A 42 6.99 -31.24 -15.22
CA LEU A 42 7.14 -32.24 -14.15
C LEU A 42 5.92 -33.19 -14.09
N ILE A 43 4.72 -32.66 -14.19
CA ILE A 43 3.47 -33.45 -14.18
C ILE A 43 3.36 -34.32 -15.44
N LEU A 44 3.76 -33.80 -16.60
CA LEU A 44 3.81 -34.58 -17.84
C LEU A 44 4.79 -35.77 -17.70
N ASN A 45 6.01 -35.50 -17.25
CA ASN A 45 7.01 -36.55 -17.05
C ASN A 45 6.61 -37.58 -16.01
N ALA A 46 5.77 -37.20 -15.02
CA ALA A 46 5.23 -38.11 -14.03
C ALA A 46 4.05 -38.96 -14.54
N GLY A 47 3.58 -38.76 -15.79
CA GLY A 47 2.53 -39.50 -16.43
C GLY A 47 1.10 -39.19 -15.95
N PHE A 48 0.91 -38.05 -15.28
CA PHE A 48 -0.43 -37.64 -14.82
C PHE A 48 -1.27 -36.99 -15.91
N ILE A 49 -0.67 -36.57 -17.02
CA ILE A 49 -1.34 -35.92 -18.14
C ILE A 49 -0.92 -36.59 -19.44
N ASP A 50 -1.91 -36.88 -20.30
CA ASP A 50 -1.64 -37.40 -21.63
C ASP A 50 -1.11 -36.30 -22.56
N ASP A 51 -0.23 -36.66 -23.49
CA ASP A 51 0.39 -35.77 -24.46
C ASP A 51 -0.63 -35.01 -25.31
N SER A 52 -1.78 -35.60 -25.57
CA SER A 52 -2.86 -35.01 -26.37
C SER A 52 -3.45 -33.74 -25.74
N HIS A 53 -3.49 -33.63 -24.42
CA HIS A 53 -4.06 -32.52 -23.67
C HIS A 53 -3.00 -31.57 -23.09
N TYR A 54 -1.72 -31.90 -23.21
CA TYR A 54 -0.62 -31.14 -22.60
C TYR A 54 -0.62 -29.65 -22.96
N ALA A 55 -0.91 -29.31 -24.20
CA ALA A 55 -0.90 -27.91 -24.65
C ALA A 55 -1.89 -27.02 -23.86
N VAL A 56 -3.06 -27.55 -23.54
CA VAL A 56 -4.09 -26.83 -22.78
C VAL A 56 -3.70 -26.71 -21.31
N TYR A 57 -3.30 -27.82 -20.69
CA TYR A 57 -2.89 -27.83 -19.28
C TYR A 57 -1.64 -26.96 -19.03
N ARG A 58 -0.70 -26.93 -19.97
CA ARG A 58 0.49 -26.09 -19.90
C ARG A 58 0.12 -24.62 -19.73
N VAL A 59 -0.81 -24.09 -20.50
CA VAL A 59 -1.27 -22.69 -20.41
C VAL A 59 -1.89 -22.43 -19.04
N ILE A 60 -2.72 -23.36 -18.57
CA ILE A 60 -3.36 -23.27 -17.25
C ILE A 60 -2.31 -23.18 -16.14
N TYR A 61 -1.32 -24.07 -16.12
CA TYR A 61 -0.27 -24.07 -15.10
C TYR A 61 0.61 -22.81 -15.14
N ILE A 62 0.86 -22.25 -16.33
CA ILE A 62 1.60 -20.98 -16.47
C ILE A 62 0.82 -19.85 -15.81
N ILE A 63 -0.48 -19.74 -16.04
CA ILE A 63 -1.34 -18.70 -15.45
C ILE A 63 -1.44 -18.88 -13.93
N LEU A 64 -1.64 -20.10 -13.46
CA LEU A 64 -1.68 -20.41 -12.03
C LEU A 64 -0.34 -20.10 -11.35
N GLY A 65 0.78 -20.44 -11.96
CA GLY A 65 2.12 -20.14 -11.46
C GLY A 65 2.38 -18.64 -11.36
N MET A 66 1.94 -17.87 -12.35
CA MET A 66 1.98 -16.41 -12.34
C MET A 66 1.20 -15.84 -11.16
N GLY A 67 -0.04 -16.26 -10.97
CA GLY A 67 -0.89 -15.83 -9.87
C GLY A 67 -0.33 -16.23 -8.50
N ALA A 68 0.17 -17.46 -8.35
CA ALA A 68 0.76 -17.94 -7.12
C ALA A 68 2.00 -17.14 -6.71
N MET A 69 2.89 -16.86 -7.66
CA MET A 69 4.11 -16.08 -7.41
C MET A 69 3.78 -14.67 -6.96
N LEU A 70 2.89 -13.97 -7.66
CA LEU A 70 2.46 -12.63 -7.29
C LEU A 70 1.79 -12.60 -5.91
N ALA A 71 0.88 -13.53 -5.62
CA ALA A 71 0.19 -13.62 -4.33
C ALA A 71 1.16 -13.85 -3.18
N SER A 72 2.20 -14.64 -3.39
CA SER A 72 3.14 -15.04 -2.34
C SER A 72 3.91 -13.87 -1.72
N TYR A 73 4.26 -12.83 -2.50
CA TYR A 73 5.03 -11.70 -2.00
C TYR A 73 4.23 -10.40 -1.90
N THR A 74 3.26 -10.14 -2.81
CA THR A 74 2.44 -8.91 -2.76
C THR A 74 1.37 -8.97 -1.67
N ARG A 75 0.90 -10.17 -1.34
CA ARG A 75 -0.23 -10.42 -0.43
C ARG A 75 -1.56 -9.86 -0.94
N MET A 76 -1.65 -9.60 -2.24
CA MET A 76 -2.92 -9.30 -2.89
C MET A 76 -3.70 -10.62 -3.09
N THR A 77 -4.98 -10.62 -2.78
CA THR A 77 -5.84 -11.80 -2.95
C THR A 77 -6.89 -11.55 -4.02
N TYR A 78 -7.94 -10.84 -3.68
CA TYR A 78 -9.07 -10.59 -4.56
C TYR A 78 -8.69 -9.78 -5.81
N SER A 79 -8.00 -8.67 -5.63
CA SER A 79 -7.57 -7.81 -6.73
C SER A 79 -6.71 -8.55 -7.74
N LEU A 80 -5.81 -9.41 -7.25
CA LEU A 80 -4.94 -10.20 -8.12
C LEU A 80 -5.73 -11.25 -8.93
N ALA A 81 -6.70 -11.92 -8.30
CA ALA A 81 -7.54 -12.88 -8.99
C ALA A 81 -8.31 -12.25 -10.15
N VAL A 82 -8.87 -11.05 -9.94
CA VAL A 82 -9.58 -10.30 -10.98
C VAL A 82 -8.63 -9.87 -12.10
N ILE A 83 -7.45 -9.35 -11.76
CA ILE A 83 -6.46 -8.94 -12.77
C ILE A 83 -6.04 -10.12 -13.63
N VAL A 84 -5.72 -11.26 -13.02
CA VAL A 84 -5.32 -12.48 -13.75
C VAL A 84 -6.44 -13.00 -14.63
N MET A 85 -7.68 -12.98 -14.14
CA MET A 85 -8.85 -13.39 -14.94
C MET A 85 -9.04 -12.48 -16.15
N GLU A 86 -8.98 -11.17 -15.97
CA GLU A 86 -9.21 -10.20 -17.04
C GLU A 86 -8.09 -10.23 -18.09
N THR A 87 -6.85 -10.39 -17.66
CA THR A 87 -5.71 -10.48 -18.60
C THR A 87 -5.67 -11.78 -19.36
N SER A 88 -6.13 -12.90 -18.78
CA SER A 88 -6.16 -14.22 -19.43
C SER A 88 -7.39 -14.44 -20.31
N LEU A 89 -8.46 -13.63 -20.15
CA LEU A 89 -9.75 -13.77 -20.80
C LEU A 89 -10.39 -15.17 -20.65
N ALA A 90 -9.90 -15.95 -19.70
CA ALA A 90 -10.28 -17.35 -19.51
C ALA A 90 -11.12 -17.51 -18.24
N ILE A 91 -12.43 -17.37 -18.36
CA ILE A 91 -13.38 -17.49 -17.23
C ILE A 91 -13.30 -18.88 -16.58
N ASN A 92 -13.03 -19.92 -17.37
CA ASN A 92 -12.95 -21.31 -16.88
C ASN A 92 -11.79 -21.53 -15.89
N ILE A 93 -10.76 -20.68 -15.91
CA ILE A 93 -9.58 -20.77 -15.04
C ILE A 93 -9.78 -19.95 -13.75
N PHE A 94 -10.88 -19.21 -13.63
CA PHE A 94 -11.12 -18.32 -12.50
C PHE A 94 -11.11 -19.03 -11.15
N LEU A 95 -11.84 -20.14 -11.03
CA LEU A 95 -11.94 -20.90 -9.78
C LEU A 95 -10.58 -21.50 -9.37
N PRO A 96 -9.84 -22.23 -10.23
CA PRO A 96 -8.50 -22.70 -9.90
C PRO A 96 -7.54 -21.56 -9.52
N THR A 97 -7.63 -20.41 -10.19
CA THR A 97 -6.79 -19.25 -9.90
C THR A 97 -7.03 -18.68 -8.49
N ILE A 98 -8.29 -18.52 -8.09
CA ILE A 98 -8.62 -18.06 -6.73
C ILE A 98 -8.08 -19.01 -5.67
N VAL A 99 -8.29 -20.31 -5.85
CA VAL A 99 -7.80 -21.33 -4.91
C VAL A 99 -6.27 -21.27 -4.81
N THR A 100 -5.58 -21.21 -5.94
CA THR A 100 -4.12 -21.12 -5.98
C THR A 100 -3.59 -19.86 -5.30
N ILE A 101 -4.20 -18.71 -5.56
CA ILE A 101 -3.85 -17.43 -4.92
C ILE A 101 -4.09 -17.50 -3.40
N ALA A 102 -5.20 -18.07 -2.97
CA ALA A 102 -5.52 -18.23 -1.54
C ALA A 102 -4.48 -19.10 -0.83
N VAL A 103 -4.16 -20.28 -1.41
CA VAL A 103 -3.16 -21.19 -0.88
C VAL A 103 -1.77 -20.55 -0.85
N ALA A 104 -1.36 -19.89 -1.94
CA ALA A 104 -0.07 -19.21 -2.02
C ALA A 104 0.06 -18.08 -0.99
N ASN A 105 -1.00 -17.29 -0.81
CA ASN A 105 -1.03 -16.23 0.20
C ASN A 105 -0.96 -16.80 1.62
N PHE A 106 -1.75 -17.82 1.92
CA PHE A 106 -1.76 -18.48 3.22
C PHE A 106 -0.38 -19.08 3.54
N THR A 107 0.17 -19.89 2.64
CA THR A 107 1.49 -20.49 2.80
C THR A 107 2.57 -19.43 2.99
N GLY A 108 2.54 -18.39 2.18
CA GLY A 108 3.53 -17.33 2.28
C GLY A 108 3.47 -16.55 3.60
N GLN A 109 2.29 -16.43 4.25
CA GLN A 109 2.16 -15.75 5.55
C GLN A 109 2.95 -16.46 6.66
N PHE A 110 3.11 -17.78 6.57
CA PHE A 110 3.93 -18.53 7.53
C PHE A 110 5.41 -18.18 7.46
N PHE A 111 5.92 -17.94 6.25
CA PHE A 111 7.36 -17.72 6.04
C PHE A 111 7.78 -16.26 6.15
N THR A 112 7.01 -15.36 5.56
CA THR A 112 7.44 -13.96 5.44
C THR A 112 6.27 -12.99 5.51
N ARG A 113 6.59 -11.74 5.89
CA ARG A 113 5.67 -10.61 5.75
C ARG A 113 5.60 -10.13 4.31
N GLY A 114 4.48 -9.53 3.94
CA GLY A 114 4.31 -8.96 2.60
C GLY A 114 5.38 -7.93 2.24
N LEU A 115 5.67 -7.82 0.95
CA LEU A 115 6.66 -6.89 0.42
C LEU A 115 6.36 -5.43 0.80
N TYR A 116 5.11 -5.02 0.68
CA TYR A 116 4.67 -3.66 1.01
C TYR A 116 4.85 -3.34 2.50
N ASP A 117 4.53 -4.27 3.39
CA ASP A 117 4.75 -4.09 4.83
C ASP A 117 6.24 -3.93 5.16
N ARG A 118 7.11 -4.66 4.44
CA ARG A 118 8.56 -4.52 4.58
C ARG A 118 9.05 -3.17 4.06
N ALA A 119 8.60 -2.75 2.89
CA ALA A 119 9.00 -1.47 2.28
C ALA A 119 8.61 -0.27 3.17
N VAL A 120 7.42 -0.30 3.74
CA VAL A 120 6.92 0.72 4.65
C VAL A 120 7.78 0.80 5.91
N ARG A 121 8.11 -0.34 6.51
CA ARG A 121 8.99 -0.40 7.69
C ARG A 121 10.41 0.05 7.38
N ALA A 122 10.96 -0.34 6.23
CA ALA A 122 12.29 0.08 5.80
C ALA A 122 12.38 1.61 5.62
N LYS A 123 11.30 2.23 5.13
CA LYS A 123 11.20 3.69 4.99
C LYS A 123 10.79 4.40 6.28
N GLN A 124 10.60 3.67 7.38
CA GLN A 124 10.16 4.20 8.69
C GLN A 124 8.91 5.09 8.60
N MET A 125 8.01 4.80 7.66
CA MET A 125 6.77 5.55 7.53
C MET A 125 5.83 5.24 8.69
N PRO A 126 5.24 6.27 9.35
CA PRO A 126 4.28 6.07 10.42
C PRO A 126 2.97 5.50 9.84
N ILE A 127 2.71 4.23 10.13
CA ILE A 127 1.45 3.57 9.76
C ILE A 127 0.71 3.13 11.02
N LEU A 128 -0.56 3.44 11.05
CA LEU A 128 -1.46 2.96 12.08
C LEU A 128 -1.60 1.43 11.98
N LYS A 129 -1.49 0.76 13.10
CA LYS A 129 -1.73 -0.69 13.17
C LYS A 129 -3.19 -0.99 12.81
N LYS A 130 -3.42 -2.04 12.00
CA LYS A 130 -4.77 -2.47 11.60
C LYS A 130 -5.67 -2.83 12.80
N ALA A 131 -5.09 -3.34 13.85
CA ALA A 131 -5.80 -3.63 15.10
C ALA A 131 -5.31 -2.69 16.19
N VAL A 132 -6.25 -2.02 16.85
CA VAL A 132 -5.97 -1.20 18.03
C VAL A 132 -5.57 -2.14 19.16
N PRO A 133 -4.44 -1.91 19.86
CA PRO A 133 -4.10 -2.66 21.06
C PRO A 133 -5.25 -2.58 22.07
N LYS A 134 -5.58 -3.71 22.71
CA LYS A 134 -6.70 -3.76 23.69
C LYS A 134 -6.57 -2.72 24.80
N GLN A 135 -5.35 -2.34 25.14
CA GLN A 135 -5.06 -1.29 26.12
C GLN A 135 -5.57 0.09 25.68
N ASN A 136 -5.49 0.40 24.38
CA ASN A 136 -5.88 1.71 23.84
C ASN A 136 -7.40 1.82 23.57
N SER A 137 -8.13 0.69 23.56
CA SER A 137 -9.58 0.70 23.33
C SER A 137 -10.39 1.40 24.43
N LYS A 138 -9.79 1.56 25.62
CA LYS A 138 -10.41 2.22 26.77
C LYS A 138 -10.07 3.71 26.87
N ILE A 139 -9.08 4.18 26.11
CA ILE A 139 -8.62 5.56 26.15
C ILE A 139 -9.63 6.43 25.38
N ARG A 140 -10.15 7.47 26.04
CA ARG A 140 -11.04 8.44 25.42
C ARG A 140 -10.23 9.51 24.68
N ALA A 141 -10.81 10.07 23.62
CA ALA A 141 -10.18 11.17 22.88
C ALA A 141 -9.84 12.37 23.77
N GLU A 142 -10.67 12.62 24.80
CA GLU A 142 -10.49 13.65 25.81
C GLU A 142 -9.19 13.50 26.62
N GLU A 143 -8.73 12.27 26.85
CA GLU A 143 -7.48 11.99 27.60
C GLU A 143 -6.22 12.29 26.77
N ILE A 144 -6.36 12.32 25.43
CA ILE A 144 -5.22 12.49 24.52
C ILE A 144 -5.20 13.89 23.90
N MET A 145 -6.37 14.55 23.84
CA MET A 145 -6.47 15.88 23.22
C MET A 145 -5.67 16.93 24.00
N SER A 146 -5.15 17.89 23.27
CA SER A 146 -4.52 19.07 23.88
C SER A 146 -5.59 19.96 24.50
N GLY A 147 -5.58 20.11 25.83
CA GLY A 147 -6.54 20.93 26.55
C GLY A 147 -6.39 22.45 26.33
N ASN A 148 -5.18 22.91 26.01
CA ASN A 148 -4.89 24.33 25.78
C ASN A 148 -4.85 24.63 24.27
N THR A 149 -6.03 24.64 23.64
CA THR A 149 -6.13 25.04 22.23
C THR A 149 -6.09 26.55 22.11
N VAL A 150 -5.13 27.05 21.33
CA VAL A 150 -5.08 28.46 20.95
C VAL A 150 -6.02 28.68 19.77
N SER A 151 -7.08 29.44 19.99
CA SER A 151 -8.05 29.80 18.95
C SER A 151 -7.87 31.23 18.50
N LEU A 152 -8.19 31.49 17.23
CA LEU A 152 -8.19 32.83 16.63
C LEU A 152 -9.64 33.26 16.35
N ARG A 153 -9.93 34.54 16.38
CA ARG A 153 -11.23 35.07 15.95
C ARG A 153 -11.23 35.36 14.45
N SER A 154 -12.40 35.36 13.84
CA SER A 154 -12.54 35.70 12.38
C SER A 154 -11.98 37.09 12.06
N VAL A 155 -12.06 38.04 13.00
CA VAL A 155 -11.36 39.31 12.97
C VAL A 155 -10.52 39.38 14.23
N ASP A 156 -9.21 39.36 14.06
CA ASP A 156 -8.26 39.34 15.18
C ASP A 156 -7.11 40.30 14.96
N THR A 157 -6.44 40.66 16.03
CA THR A 157 -5.31 41.59 15.95
C THR A 157 -4.04 40.84 15.51
N VAL A 158 -3.16 41.54 14.80
CA VAL A 158 -1.87 40.98 14.36
C VAL A 158 -1.04 40.49 15.55
N LYS A 159 -1.17 41.15 16.71
CA LYS A 159 -0.48 40.73 17.95
C LYS A 159 -0.91 39.33 18.38
N ASN A 160 -2.20 39.02 18.36
CA ASN A 160 -2.74 37.71 18.74
C ASN A 160 -2.30 36.63 17.74
N ILE A 161 -2.31 36.95 16.44
CA ILE A 161 -1.85 36.06 15.39
C ILE A 161 -0.35 35.75 15.56
N TYR A 162 0.46 36.77 15.89
CA TYR A 162 1.88 36.59 16.15
C TYR A 162 2.13 35.73 17.38
N ALA A 163 1.39 35.96 18.46
CA ALA A 163 1.46 35.11 19.67
C ALA A 163 1.07 33.65 19.38
N ALA A 164 0.04 33.44 18.57
CA ALA A 164 -0.33 32.08 18.14
C ALA A 164 0.77 31.39 17.33
N LEU A 165 1.47 32.12 16.45
CA LEU A 165 2.58 31.58 15.67
C LEU A 165 3.78 31.14 16.50
N GLN A 166 3.98 31.70 17.69
CA GLN A 166 5.06 31.28 18.61
C GLN A 166 4.77 29.96 19.30
N THR A 167 3.52 29.46 19.24
CA THR A 167 3.16 28.17 19.82
C THR A 167 3.61 27.02 18.93
N SER A 168 3.72 25.83 19.52
CA SER A 168 4.09 24.59 18.80
C SER A 168 2.97 24.01 17.94
N HIS A 169 1.78 24.62 17.93
CA HIS A 169 0.64 24.11 17.18
C HIS A 169 0.80 24.32 15.68
N HIS A 170 0.30 23.38 14.86
CA HIS A 170 0.36 23.41 13.40
C HIS A 170 -0.89 24.00 12.74
N GLY A 171 -1.98 24.16 13.48
CA GLY A 171 -3.23 24.71 13.00
C GLY A 171 -4.02 25.36 14.13
N PHE A 172 -4.81 26.37 13.78
CA PHE A 172 -5.58 27.17 14.74
C PHE A 172 -7.05 27.19 14.34
N PRO A 173 -7.98 26.82 15.27
CA PRO A 173 -9.40 26.95 15.03
C PRO A 173 -9.78 28.44 15.00
N VAL A 174 -10.62 28.82 14.03
CA VAL A 174 -11.16 30.16 13.89
C VAL A 174 -12.57 30.19 14.46
N LEU A 175 -12.79 31.12 15.38
CA LEU A 175 -14.06 31.27 16.07
C LEU A 175 -14.86 32.47 15.50
N ASN A 176 -16.17 32.31 15.44
CA ASN A 176 -17.11 33.37 15.16
C ASN A 176 -17.38 34.21 16.44
N HIS A 177 -18.11 35.33 16.29
CA HIS A 177 -18.58 36.15 17.43
C HIS A 177 -19.39 35.39 18.48
N LYS A 178 -20.00 34.26 18.11
CA LYS A 178 -20.74 33.33 18.99
C LYS A 178 -19.87 32.21 19.61
N ASN A 179 -18.53 32.32 19.53
CA ASN A 179 -17.59 31.29 19.97
C ASN A 179 -17.76 29.91 19.29
N GLN A 180 -18.34 29.87 18.09
CA GLN A 180 -18.46 28.65 17.32
C GLN A 180 -17.28 28.52 16.34
N VAL A 181 -16.75 27.34 16.16
CA VAL A 181 -15.66 27.07 15.21
C VAL A 181 -16.21 27.15 13.79
N ILE A 182 -15.68 28.09 12.98
CA ILE A 182 -16.05 28.29 11.57
C ILE A 182 -15.11 27.52 10.66
N GLY A 183 -13.85 27.37 11.06
CA GLY A 183 -12.83 26.73 10.25
C GLY A 183 -11.53 26.53 10.98
N LEU A 184 -10.56 25.94 10.28
CA LEU A 184 -9.20 25.68 10.78
C LEU A 184 -8.20 26.35 9.83
N ILE A 185 -7.31 27.19 10.36
CA ILE A 185 -6.24 27.80 9.59
C ILE A 185 -4.91 27.13 9.91
N PRO A 186 -4.20 26.55 8.92
CA PRO A 186 -2.86 26.03 9.09
C PRO A 186 -1.85 27.15 9.40
N LYS A 187 -0.85 26.86 10.23
CA LYS A 187 0.23 27.78 10.62
C LYS A 187 0.93 28.44 9.41
N ASN A 188 1.14 27.68 8.35
CA ASN A 188 1.81 28.16 7.14
C ASN A 188 1.04 29.32 6.46
N PHE A 189 -0.30 29.26 6.45
CA PHE A 189 -1.13 30.34 5.88
C PHE A 189 -1.02 31.62 6.70
N LEU A 190 -1.03 31.51 8.02
CA LEU A 190 -0.85 32.68 8.91
C LEU A 190 0.52 33.32 8.71
N TYR A 191 1.56 32.50 8.51
CA TYR A 191 2.90 33.01 8.24
C TYR A 191 2.95 33.83 6.95
N VAL A 192 2.34 33.35 5.87
CA VAL A 192 2.24 34.05 4.59
C VAL A 192 1.44 35.37 4.71
N LEU A 193 0.34 35.37 5.47
CA LEU A 193 -0.47 36.57 5.70
C LEU A 193 0.34 37.66 6.39
N ILE A 194 1.10 37.32 7.43
CA ILE A 194 1.95 38.29 8.12
C ILE A 194 3.08 38.79 7.20
N GLN A 195 3.71 37.90 6.44
CA GLN A 195 4.80 38.23 5.54
C GLN A 195 4.33 39.20 4.42
N LYS A 196 3.15 38.97 3.87
CA LYS A 196 2.55 39.82 2.82
C LYS A 196 1.92 41.11 3.33
N ARG A 197 1.84 41.32 4.65
CA ARG A 197 1.23 42.48 5.30
C ARG A 197 -0.18 42.81 4.79
N ASN A 198 -0.95 41.78 4.47
CA ASN A 198 -2.36 41.94 4.07
C ASN A 198 -3.23 42.15 5.31
N PHE A 199 -3.25 43.36 5.83
CA PHE A 199 -4.05 43.76 7.00
C PHE A 199 -5.09 44.77 6.60
N TYR A 200 -6.26 44.73 7.22
CA TYR A 200 -7.20 45.83 7.16
C TYR A 200 -6.73 46.90 8.14
N SER A 201 -6.41 48.08 7.63
CA SER A 201 -6.24 49.26 8.46
C SER A 201 -7.63 49.81 8.79
N HIS A 202 -8.03 49.78 10.05
CA HIS A 202 -9.12 50.63 10.47
C HIS A 202 -8.60 52.06 10.44
N ALA A 203 -9.00 52.83 9.40
CA ALA A 203 -8.86 54.29 9.39
C ALA A 203 -9.84 54.88 10.42
#